data_f2907ff179008a0f36bd90c83fb9bf88
#
_entry.id   f2907ff179008a0f36bd90c83fb9bf88
#
_cell.length_a   1.000
_cell.length_b   1.000
_cell.length_c   1.000
_cell.angle_alpha   90.00
_cell.angle_beta   90.00
_cell.angle_gamma   90.00
#
_symmetry.space_group_name_H-M   'P 1'
#
loop_
_entity.id
_entity.type
_entity.pdbx_description
1 polymer ?
#
loop_
_entity_poly.entity_id
_entity_poly.type
_entity_poly.pdbx_seq_one_letter_code
_entity_poly.pdbx_strand_id
1 'polypeptide(L)'
;PDASTLSWQGKPPAYMPFVYAHPEYYHKIEEETKGSGDITRSTHLFIDSEKAREHTEEEMIKVENIKGKLIMVGADDDSFWEAGKYVRRMDKRLKERPHECDYEALTYEHGTHFVLPETMLRKALPVGLKFVMKFIFKAAKDYPKECEQTRKDIDRRLSAALKQWVAE
;
A
#
# COMPACT_ATOMS: atom_id res chain seq x y z
N PRO A 1 -5.16 0.25 18.39
CA PRO A 1 -5.56 -1.04 18.93
C PRO A 1 -4.39 -1.68 19.67
N ASP A 2 -4.70 -2.27 20.84
CA ASP A 2 -3.68 -2.88 21.70
C ASP A 2 -3.33 -4.31 21.26
N ALA A 3 -3.73 -4.71 20.06
CA ALA A 3 -3.49 -6.04 19.51
C ALA A 3 -3.23 -5.97 17.99
N SER A 4 -2.37 -6.87 17.52
CA SER A 4 -2.17 -7.09 16.08
C SER A 4 -3.46 -7.58 15.41
N THR A 5 -3.74 -7.10 14.22
CA THR A 5 -4.85 -7.60 13.38
C THR A 5 -4.56 -8.98 12.77
N LEU A 6 -3.29 -9.41 12.82
CA LEU A 6 -2.83 -10.69 12.29
C LEU A 6 -2.41 -11.61 13.43
N SER A 7 -2.58 -12.92 13.24
CA SER A 7 -2.05 -13.94 14.14
C SER A 7 -1.55 -15.15 13.35
N TRP A 8 -0.51 -15.79 13.85
CA TRP A 8 -0.02 -17.07 13.35
C TRP A 8 -0.02 -18.09 14.48
N GLN A 9 -0.71 -19.22 14.29
CA GLN A 9 -0.88 -20.26 15.32
C GLN A 9 -1.36 -19.71 16.69
N GLY A 10 -2.29 -18.73 16.64
CA GLY A 10 -2.85 -18.11 17.85
C GLY A 10 -1.93 -17.07 18.52
N LYS A 11 -0.76 -16.77 17.97
CA LYS A 11 0.16 -15.76 18.48
C LYS A 11 0.21 -14.56 17.55
N PRO A 12 0.07 -13.33 18.05
CA PRO A 12 0.27 -12.14 17.23
C PRO A 12 1.75 -12.01 16.84
N PRO A 13 2.07 -11.65 15.58
CA PRO A 13 3.43 -11.24 15.24
C PRO A 13 3.78 -9.94 15.97
N ALA A 14 5.06 -9.64 16.11
CA ALA A 14 5.49 -8.31 16.53
C ALA A 14 4.96 -7.26 15.54
N TYR A 15 4.50 -6.14 16.05
CA TYR A 15 3.96 -5.05 15.25
C TYR A 15 4.21 -3.69 15.91
N MET A 16 4.26 -2.66 15.11
CA MET A 16 4.34 -1.29 15.59
C MET A 16 2.91 -0.76 15.84
N PRO A 17 2.52 -0.48 17.09
CA PRO A 17 1.20 0.08 17.40
C PRO A 17 1.10 1.52 16.91
N PHE A 18 -0.12 1.98 16.66
CA PHE A 18 -0.36 3.39 16.47
C PHE A 18 -0.12 4.18 17.77
N VAL A 19 0.42 5.39 17.62
CA VAL A 19 0.64 6.31 18.76
C VAL A 19 -0.68 6.81 19.34
N TYR A 20 -1.72 6.91 18.51
CA TYR A 20 -3.05 7.33 18.93
C TYR A 20 -3.85 6.15 19.48
N ALA A 21 -4.41 6.31 20.70
CA ALA A 21 -5.36 5.36 21.27
C ALA A 21 -6.76 5.56 20.66
N HIS A 22 -7.59 4.53 20.76
CA HIS A 22 -9.01 4.67 20.41
C HIS A 22 -9.75 5.50 21.50
N PRO A 23 -10.59 6.52 21.19
CA PRO A 23 -11.07 6.92 19.86
C PRO A 23 -10.22 7.99 19.13
N GLU A 24 -9.11 8.44 19.69
CA GLU A 24 -8.30 9.57 19.18
C GLU A 24 -7.88 9.40 17.72
N TYR A 25 -7.56 8.17 17.29
CA TYR A 25 -7.17 7.94 15.91
C TYR A 25 -8.31 8.25 14.91
N TYR A 26 -9.58 8.09 15.29
CA TYR A 26 -10.71 8.49 14.44
C TYR A 26 -10.80 10.01 14.31
N HIS A 27 -10.58 10.74 15.41
CA HIS A 27 -10.51 12.20 15.35
C HIS A 27 -9.37 12.67 14.46
N LYS A 28 -8.21 11.99 14.54
CA LYS A 28 -7.08 12.31 13.68
C LYS A 28 -7.35 12.07 12.20
N ILE A 29 -8.02 10.97 11.85
CA ILE A 29 -8.48 10.70 10.48
C ILE A 29 -9.46 11.80 10.02
N GLU A 30 -10.41 12.18 10.86
CA GLU A 30 -11.39 13.22 10.53
C GLU A 30 -10.71 14.58 10.27
N GLU A 31 -9.80 14.99 11.15
CA GLU A 31 -9.01 16.21 10.98
C GLU A 31 -8.21 16.20 9.68
N GLU A 32 -7.50 15.10 9.40
CA GLU A 32 -6.67 14.97 8.20
C GLU A 32 -7.52 14.93 6.91
N THR A 33 -8.71 14.34 6.98
CA THR A 33 -9.64 14.22 5.86
C THR A 33 -10.29 15.55 5.52
N LYS A 34 -10.59 16.36 6.53
CA LYS A 34 -11.32 17.62 6.36
C LYS A 34 -10.59 18.59 5.41
N GLY A 35 -11.23 18.89 4.29
CA GLY A 35 -10.68 19.81 3.28
C GLY A 35 -9.59 19.20 2.38
N SER A 36 -9.23 17.92 2.56
CA SER A 36 -8.21 17.24 1.75
C SER A 36 -8.65 16.98 0.30
N GLY A 37 -9.95 16.79 0.08
CA GLY A 37 -10.52 16.35 -1.19
C GLY A 37 -10.54 14.83 -1.37
N ASP A 38 -10.07 14.07 -0.39
CA ASP A 38 -10.21 12.61 -0.29
C ASP A 38 -11.43 12.28 0.58
N ILE A 39 -12.05 11.11 0.36
CA ILE A 39 -13.15 10.63 1.21
C ILE A 39 -12.65 10.25 2.61
N THR A 40 -11.38 9.87 2.69
CA THR A 40 -10.66 9.58 3.94
C THR A 40 -9.16 9.76 3.76
N ARG A 41 -8.50 10.25 4.81
CA ARG A 41 -7.05 10.35 4.92
C ARG A 41 -6.61 9.83 6.27
N SER A 42 -5.52 9.06 6.29
CA SER A 42 -5.00 8.45 7.51
C SER A 42 -3.47 8.35 7.55
N THR A 43 -2.78 9.05 6.66
CA THR A 43 -1.31 9.01 6.56
C THR A 43 -0.62 9.40 7.87
N HIS A 44 -1.17 10.36 8.63
CA HIS A 44 -0.58 10.80 9.90
C HIS A 44 -0.60 9.72 10.99
N LEU A 45 -1.54 8.77 10.96
CA LEU A 45 -1.51 7.66 11.91
C LEU A 45 -0.19 6.87 11.81
N PHE A 46 0.29 6.67 10.59
CA PHE A 46 1.53 5.96 10.30
C PHE A 46 2.76 6.85 10.55
N ILE A 47 2.74 8.08 10.01
CA ILE A 47 3.84 9.03 10.12
C ILE A 47 4.15 9.35 11.59
N ASP A 48 3.14 9.68 12.39
CA ASP A 48 3.32 10.06 13.78
C ASP A 48 3.74 8.85 14.63
N SER A 49 3.21 7.66 14.32
CA SER A 49 3.62 6.43 14.98
C SER A 49 5.09 6.08 14.72
N GLU A 50 5.57 6.23 13.49
CA GLU A 50 6.98 6.03 13.14
C GLU A 50 7.90 7.09 13.77
N LYS A 51 7.40 8.33 13.96
CA LYS A 51 8.17 9.40 14.63
C LYS A 51 8.22 9.24 16.15
N ALA A 52 7.20 8.62 16.75
CA ALA A 52 7.10 8.46 18.19
C ALA A 52 8.17 7.54 18.78
N ARG A 53 8.60 6.53 18.03
CA ARG A 53 9.68 5.62 18.35
C ARG A 53 10.25 4.91 17.13
N GLU A 54 11.46 4.43 17.22
CA GLU A 54 12.03 3.54 16.23
C GLU A 54 11.35 2.16 16.27
N HIS A 55 11.17 1.56 15.10
CA HIS A 55 10.71 0.19 14.97
C HIS A 55 11.85 -0.79 15.26
N THR A 56 11.50 -1.94 15.82
CA THR A 56 12.46 -3.03 16.01
C THR A 56 12.56 -3.91 14.77
N GLU A 57 13.62 -4.71 14.68
CA GLU A 57 13.80 -5.66 13.56
C GLU A 57 12.67 -6.70 13.52
N GLU A 58 12.11 -7.10 14.65
CA GLU A 58 11.00 -8.06 14.74
C GLU A 58 9.68 -7.50 14.21
N GLU A 59 9.49 -6.18 14.26
CA GLU A 59 8.30 -5.49 13.74
C GLU A 59 8.36 -5.27 12.23
N MET A 60 9.52 -5.49 11.60
CA MET A 60 9.71 -5.34 10.16
C MET A 60 9.22 -6.55 9.39
N ILE A 61 8.57 -6.33 8.26
CA ILE A 61 8.29 -7.39 7.29
C ILE A 61 9.61 -7.87 6.70
N LYS A 62 9.95 -9.14 6.94
CA LYS A 62 11.20 -9.76 6.47
C LYS A 62 11.05 -10.25 5.03
N VAL A 63 10.98 -9.31 4.10
CA VAL A 63 10.78 -9.60 2.67
C VAL A 63 11.88 -10.47 2.09
N GLU A 64 13.09 -10.45 2.65
CA GLU A 64 14.20 -11.30 2.27
C GLU A 64 13.98 -12.80 2.51
N ASN A 65 13.00 -13.15 3.37
CA ASN A 65 12.63 -14.54 3.62
C ASN A 65 11.58 -15.09 2.63
N ILE A 66 11.04 -14.24 1.77
CA ILE A 66 10.07 -14.65 0.75
C ILE A 66 10.80 -15.43 -0.34
N LYS A 67 10.18 -16.52 -0.79
CA LYS A 67 10.65 -17.34 -1.91
C LYS A 67 9.73 -17.18 -3.10
N GLY A 68 10.30 -17.30 -4.31
CA GLY A 68 9.56 -17.13 -5.56
C GLY A 68 9.45 -15.68 -6.02
N LYS A 69 8.38 -15.35 -6.75
CA LYS A 69 8.18 -14.01 -7.32
C LYS A 69 7.50 -13.08 -6.31
N LEU A 70 8.08 -11.89 -6.11
CA LEU A 70 7.55 -10.82 -5.26
C LEU A 70 7.34 -9.56 -6.10
N ILE A 71 6.12 -9.05 -6.15
CA ILE A 71 5.80 -7.76 -6.77
C ILE A 71 5.28 -6.83 -5.67
N MET A 72 6.04 -5.78 -5.36
CA MET A 72 5.70 -4.75 -4.40
C MET A 72 5.22 -3.52 -5.16
N VAL A 73 4.07 -2.98 -4.76
CA VAL A 73 3.46 -1.84 -5.46
C VAL A 73 3.03 -0.78 -4.46
N GLY A 74 3.29 0.49 -4.78
CA GLY A 74 2.84 1.63 -3.98
C GLY A 74 2.77 2.90 -4.81
N ALA A 75 1.90 3.84 -4.42
CA ALA A 75 1.83 5.17 -4.97
C ALA A 75 2.25 6.22 -3.92
N ASP A 76 2.87 7.31 -4.37
CA ASP A 76 3.32 8.39 -3.50
C ASP A 76 2.16 9.30 -3.06
N ASP A 77 1.07 9.31 -3.83
CA ASP A 77 -0.16 10.04 -3.55
C ASP A 77 -1.23 9.20 -2.81
N ASP A 78 -0.83 8.07 -2.22
CA ASP A 78 -1.70 7.26 -1.37
C ASP A 78 -2.14 8.06 -0.14
N SER A 79 -3.45 8.26 0.02
CA SER A 79 -4.02 9.03 1.13
C SER A 79 -4.23 8.23 2.42
N PHE A 80 -4.03 6.90 2.40
CA PHE A 80 -4.21 6.05 3.57
C PHE A 80 -2.90 5.85 4.34
N TRP A 81 -1.80 5.55 3.62
CA TRP A 81 -0.46 5.45 4.18
C TRP A 81 0.61 5.76 3.11
N GLU A 82 1.86 5.90 3.53
CA GLU A 82 2.99 6.22 2.64
C GLU A 82 3.44 4.98 1.83
N ALA A 83 2.55 4.43 0.95
CA ALA A 83 2.79 3.17 0.24
C ALA A 83 4.09 3.16 -0.56
N GLY A 84 4.37 4.23 -1.31
CA GLY A 84 5.62 4.36 -2.08
C GLY A 84 6.87 4.34 -1.20
N LYS A 85 6.84 4.98 -0.02
CA LYS A 85 7.92 4.93 0.97
C LYS A 85 8.15 3.51 1.47
N TYR A 86 7.09 2.76 1.76
CA TYR A 86 7.22 1.39 2.26
C TYR A 86 7.77 0.45 1.19
N VAL A 87 7.36 0.60 -0.08
CA VAL A 87 7.95 -0.15 -1.19
C VAL A 87 9.45 0.15 -1.31
N ARG A 88 9.86 1.42 -1.26
CA ARG A 88 11.29 1.79 -1.30
C ARG A 88 12.07 1.25 -0.10
N ARG A 89 11.47 1.18 1.09
CA ARG A 89 12.08 0.57 2.29
C ARG A 89 12.32 -0.93 2.09
N MET A 90 11.33 -1.65 1.55
CA MET A 90 11.46 -3.08 1.26
C MET A 90 12.47 -3.34 0.14
N ASP A 91 12.49 -2.54 -0.92
CA ASP A 91 13.48 -2.62 -2.00
C ASP A 91 14.92 -2.41 -1.46
N LYS A 92 15.12 -1.40 -0.62
CA LYS A 92 16.40 -1.16 0.05
C LYS A 92 16.82 -2.39 0.87
N ARG A 93 15.90 -2.96 1.66
CA ARG A 93 16.18 -4.14 2.48
C ARG A 93 16.61 -5.34 1.64
N LEU A 94 15.96 -5.60 0.51
CA LEU A 94 16.33 -6.67 -0.42
C LEU A 94 17.71 -6.42 -1.04
N LYS A 95 18.05 -5.19 -1.40
CA LYS A 95 19.39 -4.85 -1.93
C LYS A 95 20.52 -5.04 -0.92
N GLU A 96 20.22 -4.91 0.36
CA GLU A 96 21.21 -4.98 1.45
C GLU A 96 21.30 -6.37 2.11
N ARG A 97 20.37 -7.29 1.82
CA ARG A 97 20.30 -8.62 2.45
C ARG A 97 20.26 -9.75 1.43
N PRO A 98 20.91 -10.89 1.72
CA PRO A 98 20.76 -12.08 0.89
C PRO A 98 19.29 -12.51 0.81
N HIS A 99 18.80 -12.84 -0.38
CA HIS A 99 17.44 -13.32 -0.62
C HIS A 99 17.40 -14.25 -1.83
N GLU A 100 16.36 -15.09 -1.92
CA GLU A 100 16.14 -16.03 -3.03
C GLU A 100 14.97 -15.58 -3.94
N CYS A 101 14.23 -14.52 -3.58
CA CYS A 101 13.10 -14.07 -4.37
C CYS A 101 13.54 -13.32 -5.64
N ASP A 102 12.84 -13.57 -6.74
CA ASP A 102 12.83 -12.68 -7.90
C ASP A 102 11.79 -11.56 -7.61
N TYR A 103 12.18 -10.29 -7.67
CA TYR A 103 11.30 -9.22 -7.23
C TYR A 103 11.24 -8.01 -8.16
N GLU A 104 10.11 -7.33 -8.11
CA GLU A 104 9.89 -6.01 -8.68
C GLU A 104 9.39 -5.05 -7.60
N ALA A 105 10.03 -3.87 -7.49
CA ALA A 105 9.62 -2.79 -6.61
C ALA A 105 9.08 -1.64 -7.47
N LEU A 106 7.76 -1.48 -7.48
CA LEU A 106 7.06 -0.54 -8.35
C LEU A 106 6.52 0.62 -7.52
N THR A 107 7.07 1.81 -7.73
CA THR A 107 6.57 3.04 -7.13
C THR A 107 6.07 3.98 -8.23
N TYR A 108 4.90 4.58 -7.99
CA TYR A 108 4.27 5.50 -8.92
C TYR A 108 3.99 6.82 -8.22
N GLU A 109 4.20 7.93 -8.92
CA GLU A 109 3.86 9.25 -8.40
C GLU A 109 2.35 9.38 -8.19
N HIS A 110 1.56 8.88 -9.16
CA HIS A 110 0.11 8.93 -9.12
C HIS A 110 -0.51 7.54 -9.28
N GLY A 111 -1.30 7.11 -8.29
CA GLY A 111 -1.94 5.80 -8.30
C GLY A 111 -3.06 5.67 -7.29
N THR A 112 -3.09 6.54 -6.27
CA THR A 112 -3.99 6.46 -5.12
C THR A 112 -3.73 5.24 -4.23
N HIS A 113 -4.58 5.00 -3.25
CA HIS A 113 -4.56 3.77 -2.46
C HIS A 113 -4.95 2.53 -3.29
N PHE A 114 -5.69 2.68 -4.38
CA PHE A 114 -6.13 1.57 -5.22
C PHE A 114 -5.19 1.30 -6.40
N VAL A 115 -3.92 1.04 -6.08
CA VAL A 115 -2.88 0.55 -7.00
C VAL A 115 -3.12 -0.93 -7.35
N LEU A 116 -4.33 -1.24 -7.82
CA LEU A 116 -4.78 -2.58 -8.21
C LEU A 116 -4.85 -2.71 -9.73
N PRO A 117 -4.79 -3.94 -10.29
CA PRO A 117 -4.94 -4.16 -11.72
C PRO A 117 -6.24 -3.54 -12.27
N GLU A 118 -6.14 -2.86 -13.40
CA GLU A 118 -7.28 -2.19 -14.03
C GLU A 118 -8.42 -3.18 -14.36
N THR A 119 -8.09 -4.39 -14.84
CA THR A 119 -9.07 -5.44 -15.13
C THR A 119 -9.79 -5.95 -13.89
N MET A 120 -9.09 -6.03 -12.75
CA MET A 120 -9.69 -6.40 -11.46
C MET A 120 -10.72 -5.37 -11.02
N LEU A 121 -10.33 -4.08 -11.05
CA LEU A 121 -11.23 -2.99 -10.65
C LEU A 121 -12.43 -2.86 -11.59
N ARG A 122 -12.25 -3.06 -12.91
CA ARG A 122 -13.36 -3.05 -13.87
C ARG A 122 -14.30 -4.23 -13.68
N LYS A 123 -13.84 -5.38 -13.22
CA LYS A 123 -14.72 -6.51 -12.85
C LYS A 123 -15.53 -6.21 -11.61
N ALA A 124 -14.92 -5.57 -10.61
CA ALA A 124 -15.61 -5.18 -9.37
C ALA A 124 -16.59 -4.01 -9.60
N LEU A 125 -16.23 -3.06 -10.45
CA LEU A 125 -16.99 -1.86 -10.78
C LEU A 125 -17.09 -1.71 -12.32
N PRO A 126 -17.94 -2.50 -12.99
CA PRO A 126 -18.00 -2.53 -14.46
C PRO A 126 -18.47 -1.20 -15.07
N VAL A 127 -19.29 -0.46 -14.34
CA VAL A 127 -19.79 0.86 -14.72
C VAL A 127 -19.42 1.87 -13.65
N GLY A 128 -18.89 3.02 -14.07
CA GLY A 128 -18.65 4.14 -13.15
C GLY A 128 -17.29 4.12 -12.42
N LEU A 129 -16.40 3.16 -12.69
CA LEU A 129 -15.07 3.08 -12.02
C LEU A 129 -14.36 4.45 -11.98
N LYS A 130 -14.28 5.15 -13.14
CA LYS A 130 -13.61 6.47 -13.21
C LYS A 130 -14.30 7.52 -12.34
N PHE A 131 -15.61 7.47 -12.23
CA PHE A 131 -16.38 8.40 -11.40
C PHE A 131 -16.16 8.10 -9.91
N VAL A 132 -16.28 6.84 -9.53
CA VAL A 132 -16.07 6.39 -8.15
C VAL A 132 -14.65 6.73 -7.68
N MET A 133 -13.63 6.45 -8.49
CA MET A 133 -12.24 6.78 -8.14
C MET A 133 -12.03 8.28 -7.92
N LYS A 134 -12.60 9.13 -8.78
CA LYS A 134 -12.52 10.60 -8.63
C LYS A 134 -13.32 11.12 -7.43
N PHE A 135 -14.35 10.41 -7.03
CA PHE A 135 -15.13 10.76 -5.85
C PHE A 135 -14.38 10.40 -4.54
N ILE A 136 -13.67 9.27 -4.55
CA ILE A 136 -12.96 8.78 -3.37
C ILE A 136 -11.62 9.50 -3.17
N PHE A 137 -10.85 9.71 -4.27
CA PHE A 137 -9.47 10.19 -4.21
C PHE A 137 -9.27 11.49 -4.97
N LYS A 138 -8.74 12.49 -4.27
CA LYS A 138 -8.33 13.76 -4.90
C LYS A 138 -7.32 13.50 -6.04
N ALA A 139 -6.33 12.64 -5.83
CA ALA A 139 -5.34 12.31 -6.85
C ALA A 139 -5.97 11.73 -8.13
N ALA A 140 -6.97 10.85 -8.02
CA ALA A 140 -7.69 10.34 -9.19
C ALA A 140 -8.54 11.41 -9.90
N LYS A 141 -8.91 12.48 -9.21
CA LYS A 141 -9.57 13.64 -9.80
C LYS A 141 -8.59 14.54 -10.54
N ASP A 142 -7.42 14.82 -9.92
CA ASP A 142 -6.43 15.76 -10.42
C ASP A 142 -5.55 15.12 -11.52
N TYR A 143 -5.19 13.83 -11.38
CA TYR A 143 -4.32 13.05 -12.27
C TYR A 143 -5.00 11.78 -12.83
N PRO A 144 -6.17 11.90 -13.47
CA PRO A 144 -6.99 10.73 -13.84
C PRO A 144 -6.35 9.82 -14.89
N LYS A 145 -5.52 10.39 -15.78
CA LYS A 145 -4.82 9.63 -16.84
C LYS A 145 -3.64 8.86 -16.25
N GLU A 146 -2.87 9.51 -15.38
CA GLU A 146 -1.70 8.96 -14.71
C GLU A 146 -2.12 7.80 -13.80
N CYS A 147 -3.15 7.98 -12.99
CA CYS A 147 -3.71 6.91 -12.15
C CYS A 147 -4.25 5.73 -12.99
N GLU A 148 -4.86 5.98 -14.15
CA GLU A 148 -5.30 4.91 -15.06
C GLU A 148 -4.09 4.19 -15.68
N GLN A 149 -3.04 4.90 -16.08
CA GLN A 149 -1.81 4.32 -16.62
C GLN A 149 -1.11 3.45 -15.59
N THR A 150 -1.01 3.91 -14.35
CA THR A 150 -0.48 3.13 -13.22
C THR A 150 -1.20 1.79 -13.09
N ARG A 151 -2.53 1.79 -13.04
CA ARG A 151 -3.31 0.55 -12.94
C ARG A 151 -3.14 -0.38 -14.14
N LYS A 152 -3.03 0.18 -15.36
CA LYS A 152 -2.76 -0.60 -16.59
C LYS A 152 -1.36 -1.21 -16.59
N ASP A 153 -0.36 -0.48 -16.10
CA ASP A 153 1.00 -1.03 -15.99
C ASP A 153 1.07 -2.17 -14.97
N ILE A 154 0.43 -2.00 -13.82
CA ILE A 154 0.31 -3.06 -12.80
C ILE A 154 -0.40 -4.29 -13.39
N ASP A 155 -1.50 -4.09 -14.09
CA ASP A 155 -2.26 -5.17 -14.74
C ASP A 155 -1.41 -5.96 -15.73
N ARG A 156 -0.65 -5.27 -16.57
CA ARG A 156 0.28 -5.86 -17.54
C ARG A 156 1.37 -6.69 -16.85
N ARG A 157 2.02 -6.13 -15.80
CA ARG A 157 3.11 -6.79 -15.08
C ARG A 157 2.62 -8.01 -14.30
N LEU A 158 1.53 -7.86 -13.54
CA LEU A 158 0.95 -8.98 -12.80
C LEU A 158 0.45 -10.07 -13.74
N SER A 159 -0.20 -9.72 -14.86
CA SER A 159 -0.65 -10.70 -15.85
C SER A 159 0.53 -11.44 -16.50
N ALA A 160 1.65 -10.76 -16.76
CA ALA A 160 2.86 -11.39 -17.29
C ALA A 160 3.47 -12.37 -16.26
N ALA A 161 3.60 -11.96 -15.01
CA ALA A 161 4.14 -12.80 -13.93
C ALA A 161 3.27 -14.05 -13.70
N LEU A 162 1.94 -13.91 -13.69
CA LEU A 162 1.02 -15.04 -13.53
C LEU A 162 1.08 -16.02 -14.71
N LYS A 163 1.19 -15.51 -15.94
CA LYS A 163 1.36 -16.38 -17.14
C LYS A 163 2.68 -17.15 -17.10
N GLN A 164 3.75 -16.52 -16.69
CA GLN A 164 5.03 -17.18 -16.52
C GLN A 164 4.93 -18.29 -15.47
N TRP A 165 4.40 -17.99 -14.29
CA TRP A 165 4.26 -18.95 -13.20
C TRP A 165 3.38 -20.17 -13.56
N VAL A 166 2.32 -19.99 -14.35
CA VAL A 166 1.47 -21.11 -14.80
C VAL A 166 2.15 -21.96 -15.89
N ALA A 167 3.16 -21.42 -16.60
CA ALA A 167 3.88 -22.11 -17.64
C ALA A 167 5.09 -22.94 -17.13
N GLU A 168 5.51 -22.70 -15.88
CA GLU A 168 6.53 -23.46 -15.15
C GLU A 168 5.93 -24.73 -14.50
#